data_df46865f63920e1451beef6bc53dde73
#
_entry.id   df46865f63920e1451beef6bc53dde73
#
_cell.length_a   1.000
_cell.length_b   1.000
_cell.length_c   1.000
_cell.angle_alpha   90.00
_cell.angle_beta   90.00
_cell.angle_gamma   90.00
#
_symmetry.space_group_name_H-M   'P 1'
#
loop_
_entity.id
_entity.type
_entity.pdbx_description
1 polymer ?
#
loop_
_entity_poly.entity_id
_entity_poly.type
_entity_poly.pdbx_seq_one_letter_code
_entity_poly.pdbx_strand_id
1 'polypeptide(L)'
;MRHILFLFTALALVCTYSATNIKAEVPLTAFGVWDRGSSFDPKDYPFLKGLSFNAPWADVERQPGLFDWSDLDQAVEKAFRNKSFLYLSLGVGPEAPEWIYEKGVPKVFTDDTRHQGKWEYYPYYLAPAYKFHFTRLITEFGRHVRSYPRDKQDRIAFIQLKTGCTGDEAAYKGAAKDPRYELPKTSPAWRTFRLEAFALFVKTFQQGPGRPIDLLFNSVGGDADGDERYTEEWGWLTTHLKQGFGIKNGALSRGHHLKGERALYEQWTKFLIDPKGLTLFRRSEMDQTWRKPWYQLNVPLSFYWGAVNALNGGQSVWDITKSALEASKEEGFDSSFYFFNKYAGQIHPETATDAFCALHKGLDAADTKAYPEDKFGKASPQNVSRMLKITEEYARYGAKVDDKDALLMGQVEQRRSQEGFNDVGWQIWPDNYSRFLYQIDADKTSVPLWRVGGPITKSSPIYARFARGFEHASGKDAMYFKLHDRFFKDDKAKVVTIHLVWYDGREGSTWKLLYDAGDPVMKTAFSVTGAGTKKWHDKTVTLTDAVMRHGGTRGSDIALVNTDDRDDIFSILEVHRDLP
;
A
#
# COMPACT_ATOMS: atom_id res chain seq x y z
N MET A 1 -44.96 13.86 -74.49
CA MET A 1 -44.30 14.65 -73.41
C MET A 1 -44.08 13.76 -72.18
N ARG A 2 -42.86 13.31 -71.97
CA ARG A 2 -42.51 12.42 -70.87
C ARG A 2 -41.89 13.25 -69.79
N HIS A 3 -42.49 13.27 -68.61
CA HIS A 3 -41.92 13.86 -67.42
C HIS A 3 -40.98 12.86 -66.74
N ILE A 4 -39.70 13.22 -66.60
CA ILE A 4 -38.69 12.46 -65.85
C ILE A 4 -38.65 13.07 -64.42
N LEU A 5 -38.99 12.22 -63.45
CA LEU A 5 -38.95 12.55 -62.03
C LEU A 5 -37.56 12.12 -61.51
N PHE A 6 -36.73 13.08 -61.06
CA PHE A 6 -35.46 12.81 -60.37
C PHE A 6 -35.72 12.63 -58.86
N LEU A 7 -35.48 11.42 -58.40
CA LEU A 7 -35.45 11.13 -56.94
C LEU A 7 -34.03 11.38 -56.42
N PHE A 8 -33.88 12.39 -55.58
CA PHE A 8 -32.66 12.55 -54.79
C PHE A 8 -32.76 11.71 -53.50
N THR A 9 -32.00 10.63 -53.41
CA THR A 9 -31.79 9.85 -52.19
C THR A 9 -30.64 10.48 -51.42
N ALA A 10 -30.97 11.20 -50.34
CA ALA A 10 -29.98 11.68 -49.39
C ALA A 10 -29.55 10.51 -48.47
N LEU A 11 -28.31 10.03 -48.64
CA LEU A 11 -27.69 9.05 -47.76
C LEU A 11 -27.20 9.77 -46.50
N ALA A 12 -27.97 9.68 -45.42
CA ALA A 12 -27.53 10.17 -44.10
C ALA A 12 -26.54 9.17 -43.53
N LEU A 13 -25.26 9.52 -43.57
CA LEU A 13 -24.21 8.78 -42.86
C LEU A 13 -24.36 9.03 -41.36
N VAL A 14 -25.04 8.15 -40.65
CA VAL A 14 -25.08 8.14 -39.18
C VAL A 14 -23.74 7.60 -38.70
N CYS A 15 -22.78 8.49 -38.42
CA CYS A 15 -21.59 8.13 -37.65
C CYS A 15 -22.04 7.84 -36.20
N THR A 16 -22.28 6.57 -35.91
CA THR A 16 -22.38 6.09 -34.54
C THR A 16 -20.99 6.14 -33.93
N TYR A 17 -20.68 7.26 -33.25
CA TYR A 17 -19.58 7.27 -32.32
C TYR A 17 -19.93 6.30 -31.19
N SER A 18 -19.39 5.09 -31.25
CA SER A 18 -19.28 4.26 -30.06
C SER A 18 -18.44 5.02 -29.08
N ALA A 19 -19.06 5.68 -28.11
CA ALA A 19 -18.38 6.18 -26.94
C ALA A 19 -17.77 4.96 -26.24
N THR A 20 -16.53 4.64 -26.56
CA THR A 20 -15.71 3.77 -25.72
C THR A 20 -15.71 4.43 -24.36
N ASN A 21 -16.36 3.80 -23.39
CA ASN A 21 -16.30 4.20 -21.98
C ASN A 21 -14.83 4.16 -21.58
N ILE A 22 -14.14 5.30 -21.68
CA ILE A 22 -12.76 5.45 -21.20
C ILE A 22 -12.84 5.30 -19.70
N LYS A 23 -12.32 4.19 -19.19
CA LYS A 23 -12.19 3.97 -17.74
C LYS A 23 -11.23 5.01 -17.17
N ALA A 24 -11.58 5.58 -16.01
CA ALA A 24 -10.60 6.18 -15.15
C ALA A 24 -9.74 5.04 -14.62
N GLU A 25 -8.45 5.07 -14.91
CA GLU A 25 -7.50 4.09 -14.40
C GLU A 25 -6.16 4.76 -14.20
N VAL A 26 -5.66 4.72 -12.95
CA VAL A 26 -4.32 5.20 -12.65
C VAL A 26 -3.33 4.33 -13.43
N PRO A 27 -2.45 4.91 -14.25
CA PRO A 27 -1.47 4.13 -14.98
C PRO A 27 -0.60 3.31 -14.03
N LEU A 28 -0.36 2.03 -14.32
CA LEU A 28 0.48 1.16 -13.48
C LEU A 28 1.88 1.75 -13.26
N THR A 29 2.38 2.52 -14.23
CA THR A 29 3.66 3.23 -14.16
C THR A 29 3.69 4.38 -13.15
N ALA A 30 2.52 4.84 -12.67
CA ALA A 30 2.41 5.83 -11.61
C ALA A 30 2.60 5.23 -10.22
N PHE A 31 2.47 3.91 -10.09
CA PHE A 31 2.61 3.25 -8.81
C PHE A 31 4.08 3.15 -8.39
N GLY A 32 4.33 3.39 -7.12
CA GLY A 32 5.67 3.43 -6.54
C GLY A 32 5.82 4.49 -5.46
N VAL A 33 7.06 4.94 -5.28
CA VAL A 33 7.45 5.95 -4.27
C VAL A 33 7.14 7.35 -4.78
N TRP A 34 6.54 8.16 -3.92
CA TRP A 34 6.16 9.54 -4.22
C TRP A 34 6.75 10.53 -3.21
N ASP A 35 7.11 11.72 -3.67
CA ASP A 35 7.44 12.84 -2.79
C ASP A 35 6.16 13.47 -2.23
N ARG A 36 6.01 13.41 -0.93
CA ARG A 36 4.86 13.99 -0.22
C ARG A 36 4.77 15.52 -0.31
N GLY A 37 5.86 16.19 -0.62
CA GLY A 37 5.97 17.65 -0.52
C GLY A 37 6.24 18.37 -1.83
N SER A 38 6.33 17.70 -2.97
CA SER A 38 6.72 18.29 -4.27
C SER A 38 8.08 19.02 -4.27
N SER A 39 8.95 18.70 -3.28
CA SER A 39 10.19 19.43 -3.04
C SER A 39 11.32 19.03 -3.98
N PHE A 40 11.27 17.80 -4.53
CA PHE A 40 12.37 17.22 -5.28
C PHE A 40 12.13 17.22 -6.79
N ASP A 41 13.25 17.22 -7.52
CA ASP A 41 13.24 16.92 -8.94
C ASP A 41 13.43 15.39 -9.12
N PRO A 42 12.54 14.71 -9.86
CA PRO A 42 12.72 13.30 -10.19
C PRO A 42 14.03 12.97 -10.89
N LYS A 43 14.72 13.95 -11.50
CA LYS A 43 16.06 13.74 -12.06
C LYS A 43 17.10 13.43 -11.00
N ASP A 44 16.98 14.05 -9.82
CA ASP A 44 17.89 13.83 -8.71
C ASP A 44 17.49 12.59 -7.88
N TYR A 45 16.25 12.17 -7.99
CA TYR A 45 15.65 11.02 -7.30
C TYR A 45 14.91 10.10 -8.29
N PRO A 46 15.63 9.30 -9.10
CA PRO A 46 15.05 8.53 -10.22
C PRO A 46 13.99 7.49 -9.81
N PHE A 47 13.95 7.11 -8.55
CA PHE A 47 12.91 6.23 -8.01
C PHE A 47 11.57 6.95 -7.79
N LEU A 48 11.50 8.28 -7.79
CA LEU A 48 10.23 8.99 -7.62
C LEU A 48 9.33 8.83 -8.84
N LYS A 49 8.14 8.30 -8.62
CA LYS A 49 7.09 8.16 -9.64
C LYS A 49 6.21 9.39 -9.72
N GLY A 50 6.02 10.08 -8.61
CA GLY A 50 5.12 11.22 -8.56
C GLY A 50 5.37 12.16 -7.39
N LEU A 51 4.64 13.27 -7.45
CA LEU A 51 4.67 14.40 -6.54
C LEU A 51 3.26 14.67 -6.00
N SER A 52 3.15 15.31 -4.87
CA SER A 52 1.86 15.76 -4.35
C SER A 52 1.66 17.25 -4.53
N PHE A 53 0.46 17.66 -4.87
CA PHE A 53 0.03 19.05 -4.77
C PHE A 53 -1.10 19.14 -3.75
N ASN A 54 -0.92 19.99 -2.75
CA ASN A 54 -1.93 20.28 -1.76
C ASN A 54 -1.94 21.78 -1.48
N ALA A 55 -3.02 22.46 -1.82
CA ALA A 55 -3.19 23.87 -1.55
C ALA A 55 -4.28 24.11 -0.49
N PRO A 56 -4.07 25.04 0.46
CA PRO A 56 -5.13 25.59 1.29
C PRO A 56 -6.22 26.24 0.44
N TRP A 57 -7.48 26.11 0.82
CA TRP A 57 -8.57 26.87 0.19
C TRP A 57 -8.31 28.37 0.23
N ALA A 58 -7.81 28.87 1.37
CA ALA A 58 -7.48 30.29 1.54
C ALA A 58 -6.48 30.83 0.52
N ASP A 59 -5.59 30.00 -0.01
CA ASP A 59 -4.60 30.43 -1.00
C ASP A 59 -5.19 30.48 -2.40
N VAL A 60 -6.07 29.54 -2.75
CA VAL A 60 -6.68 29.46 -4.09
C VAL A 60 -7.90 30.37 -4.24
N GLU A 61 -8.55 30.80 -3.16
CA GLU A 61 -9.72 31.69 -3.18
C GLU A 61 -9.63 32.75 -2.07
N ARG A 62 -8.72 33.72 -2.23
CA ARG A 62 -8.50 34.79 -1.24
C ARG A 62 -9.69 35.72 -1.10
N GLN A 63 -10.47 35.87 -2.15
CA GLN A 63 -11.71 36.62 -2.18
C GLN A 63 -12.84 35.78 -2.79
N PRO A 64 -14.08 35.94 -2.34
CA PRO A 64 -15.19 35.11 -2.81
C PRO A 64 -15.34 35.13 -4.34
N GLY A 65 -15.20 33.96 -4.97
CA GLY A 65 -15.37 33.78 -6.41
C GLY A 65 -14.16 34.15 -7.28
N LEU A 66 -13.07 34.62 -6.67
CA LEU A 66 -11.82 34.92 -7.39
C LEU A 66 -10.80 33.82 -7.11
N PHE A 67 -10.64 32.92 -8.06
CA PHE A 67 -9.75 31.77 -7.94
C PHE A 67 -8.40 32.06 -8.57
N ASP A 68 -7.33 31.78 -7.82
CA ASP A 68 -5.94 31.79 -8.27
C ASP A 68 -5.41 30.35 -8.32
N TRP A 69 -5.23 29.83 -9.53
CA TRP A 69 -4.72 28.49 -9.78
C TRP A 69 -3.24 28.46 -10.17
N SER A 70 -2.52 29.56 -10.06
CA SER A 70 -1.13 29.69 -10.54
C SER A 70 -0.19 28.65 -9.96
N ASP A 71 -0.30 28.32 -8.67
CA ASP A 71 0.53 27.30 -8.02
C ASP A 71 0.20 25.89 -8.52
N LEU A 72 -1.08 25.62 -8.78
CA LEU A 72 -1.52 24.37 -9.39
C LEU A 72 -0.98 24.24 -10.82
N ASP A 73 -1.07 25.31 -11.61
CA ASP A 73 -0.55 25.34 -12.99
C ASP A 73 0.96 25.06 -13.02
N GLN A 74 1.72 25.65 -12.10
CA GLN A 74 3.16 25.39 -11.95
C GLN A 74 3.45 23.93 -11.56
N ALA A 75 2.68 23.35 -10.64
CA ALA A 75 2.84 21.96 -10.23
C ALA A 75 2.55 20.98 -11.39
N VAL A 76 1.49 21.24 -12.16
CA VAL A 76 1.14 20.42 -13.34
C VAL A 76 2.20 20.55 -14.42
N GLU A 77 2.71 21.75 -14.67
CA GLU A 77 3.79 22.01 -15.63
C GLU A 77 5.09 21.30 -15.21
N LYS A 78 5.44 21.35 -13.91
CA LYS A 78 6.60 20.64 -13.37
C LYS A 78 6.47 19.13 -13.57
N ALA A 79 5.32 18.56 -13.25
CA ALA A 79 5.07 17.12 -13.44
C ALA A 79 5.15 16.72 -14.92
N PHE A 80 4.59 17.53 -15.81
CA PHE A 80 4.64 17.31 -17.25
C PHE A 80 6.07 17.32 -17.80
N ARG A 81 6.87 18.35 -17.49
CA ARG A 81 8.27 18.46 -17.95
C ARG A 81 9.14 17.31 -17.44
N ASN A 82 8.92 16.89 -16.21
CA ASN A 82 9.70 15.82 -15.58
C ASN A 82 9.19 14.42 -15.91
N LYS A 83 8.13 14.30 -16.71
CA LYS A 83 7.44 13.02 -17.02
C LYS A 83 7.03 12.24 -15.76
N SER A 84 6.85 12.94 -14.64
CA SER A 84 6.36 12.39 -13.38
C SER A 84 4.84 12.48 -13.29
N PHE A 85 4.25 11.83 -12.31
CA PHE A 85 2.84 11.94 -12.00
C PHE A 85 2.57 12.95 -10.90
N LEU A 86 1.31 13.34 -10.74
CA LEU A 86 0.86 14.28 -9.74
C LEU A 86 -0.46 13.79 -9.14
N TYR A 87 -0.62 13.87 -7.82
CA TYR A 87 -1.95 13.87 -7.24
C TYR A 87 -2.28 15.24 -6.68
N LEU A 88 -3.56 15.59 -6.73
CA LEU A 88 -4.05 16.91 -6.35
C LEU A 88 -4.98 16.79 -5.15
N SER A 89 -4.91 17.77 -4.25
CA SER A 89 -5.87 17.91 -3.15
C SER A 89 -5.99 19.37 -2.71
N LEU A 90 -7.12 19.72 -2.10
CA LEU A 90 -7.34 21.03 -1.48
C LEU A 90 -7.59 20.86 0.02
N GLY A 91 -6.98 21.70 0.84
CA GLY A 91 -7.26 21.80 2.26
C GLY A 91 -8.54 22.60 2.47
N VAL A 92 -9.60 21.96 2.98
CA VAL A 92 -10.94 22.54 3.06
C VAL A 92 -11.45 22.71 4.50
N GLY A 93 -10.66 22.29 5.46
CA GLY A 93 -10.97 22.38 6.89
C GLY A 93 -10.44 23.69 7.50
N PRO A 94 -9.47 23.60 8.40
CA PRO A 94 -8.89 24.79 9.04
C PRO A 94 -8.11 25.68 8.04
N GLU A 95 -7.85 25.19 6.84
CA GLU A 95 -7.26 25.93 5.74
C GLU A 95 -8.29 26.72 4.89
N ALA A 96 -9.55 26.78 5.33
CA ALA A 96 -10.58 27.59 4.68
C ALA A 96 -10.31 29.11 4.87
N PRO A 97 -10.67 29.96 3.89
CA PRO A 97 -10.41 31.40 3.96
C PRO A 97 -11.28 32.08 5.02
N GLU A 98 -10.75 33.18 5.61
CA GLU A 98 -11.44 33.91 6.68
C GLU A 98 -12.80 34.48 6.25
N TRP A 99 -12.94 34.88 5.01
CA TRP A 99 -14.18 35.46 4.49
C TRP A 99 -15.39 34.51 4.55
N ILE A 100 -15.22 33.16 4.63
CA ILE A 100 -16.37 32.25 4.75
C ILE A 100 -17.12 32.48 6.07
N TYR A 101 -16.40 32.82 7.13
CA TYR A 101 -16.97 33.07 8.45
C TYR A 101 -17.78 34.37 8.46
N GLU A 102 -17.32 35.38 7.72
CA GLU A 102 -18.07 36.61 7.46
C GLU A 102 -19.36 36.35 6.66
N LYS A 103 -19.38 35.24 5.88
CA LYS A 103 -20.57 34.80 5.12
C LYS A 103 -21.47 33.86 5.91
N GLY A 104 -21.32 33.79 7.24
CA GLY A 104 -22.23 33.08 8.14
C GLY A 104 -21.84 31.62 8.43
N VAL A 105 -20.60 31.22 8.17
CA VAL A 105 -20.09 29.92 8.63
C VAL A 105 -19.62 30.07 10.09
N PRO A 106 -20.16 29.33 11.06
CA PRO A 106 -19.68 29.37 12.42
C PRO A 106 -18.22 28.89 12.57
N LYS A 107 -17.45 29.57 13.41
CA LYS A 107 -16.12 29.12 13.87
C LYS A 107 -16.27 28.10 14.98
N VAL A 108 -15.66 26.94 14.84
CA VAL A 108 -15.68 25.86 15.82
C VAL A 108 -14.33 25.76 16.49
N PHE A 109 -14.26 26.13 17.76
CA PHE A 109 -13.09 25.96 18.62
C PHE A 109 -13.11 24.59 19.27
N THR A 110 -11.96 23.95 19.38
CA THR A 110 -11.84 22.60 19.98
C THR A 110 -10.92 22.60 21.21
N ASP A 111 -10.90 21.48 21.92
CA ASP A 111 -10.04 21.24 23.06
C ASP A 111 -8.66 20.65 22.65
N ASP A 112 -8.37 20.53 21.36
CA ASP A 112 -7.10 20.01 20.89
C ASP A 112 -5.93 20.92 21.25
N THR A 113 -5.01 20.41 22.08
CA THR A 113 -3.81 21.11 22.50
C THR A 113 -2.60 20.85 21.60
N ARG A 114 -2.62 19.79 20.78
CA ARG A 114 -1.47 19.38 19.94
C ARG A 114 -1.25 20.25 18.72
N HIS A 115 -2.31 20.92 18.27
CA HIS A 115 -2.28 21.79 17.09
C HIS A 115 -2.50 23.27 17.45
N GLN A 116 -2.40 23.62 18.74
CA GLN A 116 -2.46 25.00 19.19
C GLN A 116 -1.40 25.85 18.48
N GLY A 117 -1.82 27.03 18.00
CA GLY A 117 -0.96 27.93 17.21
C GLY A 117 -0.85 27.58 15.72
N LYS A 118 -1.33 26.42 15.29
CA LYS A 118 -1.46 26.07 13.87
C LYS A 118 -2.89 26.26 13.36
N TRP A 119 -3.87 25.81 14.14
CA TRP A 119 -5.30 25.92 13.83
C TRP A 119 -6.05 26.34 15.09
N GLU A 120 -6.57 27.55 15.09
CA GLU A 120 -7.35 28.05 16.24
C GLU A 120 -8.79 27.54 16.21
N TYR A 121 -9.36 27.38 15.02
CA TYR A 121 -10.74 26.97 14.80
C TYR A 121 -10.92 26.28 13.46
N TYR A 122 -12.07 25.66 13.31
CA TYR A 122 -12.52 24.94 12.13
C TYR A 122 -13.83 25.55 11.62
N PRO A 123 -14.16 25.42 10.33
CA PRO A 123 -15.49 25.76 9.87
C PRO A 123 -16.51 24.74 10.38
N TYR A 124 -17.73 25.19 10.69
CA TYR A 124 -18.83 24.27 10.88
C TYR A 124 -19.31 23.74 9.54
N TYR A 125 -18.93 22.53 9.21
CA TYR A 125 -19.10 21.92 7.89
C TYR A 125 -20.56 21.74 7.47
N LEU A 126 -21.50 21.65 8.44
CA LEU A 126 -22.92 21.47 8.14
C LEU A 126 -23.64 22.78 7.90
N ALA A 127 -23.01 23.94 8.09
CA ALA A 127 -23.61 25.24 7.77
C ALA A 127 -23.97 25.30 6.28
N PRO A 128 -25.19 25.77 5.92
CA PRO A 128 -25.59 25.93 4.51
C PRO A 128 -24.62 26.79 3.71
N ALA A 129 -24.09 27.86 4.32
CA ALA A 129 -23.08 28.70 3.69
C ALA A 129 -21.78 27.97 3.38
N TYR A 130 -21.30 27.10 4.33
CA TYR A 130 -20.13 26.27 4.08
C TYR A 130 -20.37 25.32 2.90
N LYS A 131 -21.46 24.55 2.93
CA LYS A 131 -21.81 23.62 1.85
C LYS A 131 -21.90 24.30 0.48
N PHE A 132 -22.49 25.49 0.44
CA PHE A 132 -22.58 26.30 -0.79
C PHE A 132 -21.19 26.67 -1.34
N HIS A 133 -20.32 27.25 -0.50
CA HIS A 133 -19.00 27.67 -0.92
C HIS A 133 -18.06 26.49 -1.22
N PHE A 134 -18.14 25.42 -0.45
CA PHE A 134 -17.43 24.17 -0.71
C PHE A 134 -17.83 23.54 -2.06
N THR A 135 -19.11 23.49 -2.37
CA THR A 135 -19.62 22.97 -3.65
C THR A 135 -19.08 23.80 -4.81
N ARG A 136 -19.08 25.14 -4.68
CA ARG A 136 -18.51 26.03 -5.69
C ARG A 136 -17.00 25.78 -5.87
N LEU A 137 -16.22 25.74 -4.78
CA LEU A 137 -14.79 25.49 -4.81
C LEU A 137 -14.47 24.19 -5.59
N ILE A 138 -15.10 23.08 -5.23
CA ILE A 138 -14.82 21.79 -5.86
C ILE A 138 -15.23 21.79 -7.33
N THR A 139 -16.34 22.45 -7.68
CA THR A 139 -16.78 22.58 -9.08
C THR A 139 -15.78 23.39 -9.91
N GLU A 140 -15.29 24.52 -9.40
CA GLU A 140 -14.31 25.35 -10.08
C GLU A 140 -12.94 24.65 -10.18
N PHE A 141 -12.53 23.93 -9.14
CA PHE A 141 -11.33 23.10 -9.16
C PHE A 141 -11.40 22.05 -10.30
N GLY A 142 -12.52 21.35 -10.39
CA GLY A 142 -12.70 20.36 -11.47
C GLY A 142 -12.75 20.99 -12.85
N ARG A 143 -13.41 22.17 -12.99
CA ARG A 143 -13.43 22.92 -14.25
C ARG A 143 -12.02 23.31 -14.69
N HIS A 144 -11.22 23.81 -13.76
CA HIS A 144 -9.84 24.22 -14.05
C HIS A 144 -8.97 23.02 -14.44
N VAL A 145 -8.98 21.93 -13.66
CA VAL A 145 -8.22 20.71 -13.96
C VAL A 145 -8.59 20.12 -15.32
N ARG A 146 -9.86 20.16 -15.70
CA ARG A 146 -10.32 19.67 -17.01
C ARG A 146 -9.98 20.60 -18.17
N SER A 147 -9.60 21.85 -17.91
CA SER A 147 -9.16 22.80 -18.95
C SER A 147 -7.74 22.53 -19.46
N TYR A 148 -6.94 21.74 -18.76
CA TYR A 148 -5.60 21.41 -19.22
C TYR A 148 -5.63 20.60 -20.53
N PRO A 149 -4.62 20.74 -21.40
CA PRO A 149 -4.39 19.84 -22.52
C PRO A 149 -4.29 18.37 -22.04
N ARG A 150 -4.69 17.43 -22.91
CA ARG A 150 -4.78 16.01 -22.56
C ARG A 150 -3.49 15.42 -22.02
N ASP A 151 -2.36 15.75 -22.62
CA ASP A 151 -1.02 15.29 -22.23
C ASP A 151 -0.63 15.74 -20.81
N LYS A 152 -1.09 16.92 -20.36
CA LYS A 152 -0.94 17.39 -18.98
C LYS A 152 -1.94 16.70 -18.05
N GLN A 153 -3.20 16.52 -18.47
CA GLN A 153 -4.16 15.74 -17.68
C GLN A 153 -3.69 14.31 -17.45
N ASP A 154 -2.98 13.70 -18.38
CA ASP A 154 -2.43 12.34 -18.27
C ASP A 154 -1.32 12.24 -17.20
N ARG A 155 -0.80 13.36 -16.71
CA ARG A 155 0.11 13.42 -15.55
C ARG A 155 -0.62 13.49 -14.21
N ILE A 156 -1.90 13.79 -14.19
CA ILE A 156 -2.71 13.78 -12.98
C ILE A 156 -3.20 12.36 -12.75
N ALA A 157 -2.58 11.66 -11.79
CA ALA A 157 -2.89 10.27 -11.49
C ALA A 157 -4.24 10.15 -10.78
N PHE A 158 -4.48 10.97 -9.76
CA PHE A 158 -5.74 10.96 -9.01
C PHE A 158 -5.97 12.28 -8.25
N ILE A 159 -7.21 12.48 -7.84
CA ILE A 159 -7.61 13.56 -6.92
C ILE A 159 -7.84 12.95 -5.54
N GLN A 160 -7.15 13.45 -4.53
CA GLN A 160 -7.40 13.06 -3.15
C GLN A 160 -8.50 13.94 -2.55
N LEU A 161 -9.59 13.30 -2.12
CA LEU A 161 -10.66 14.00 -1.43
C LEU A 161 -10.24 14.39 -0.02
N LYS A 162 -10.62 15.61 0.38
CA LYS A 162 -10.60 16.04 1.76
C LYS A 162 -11.97 16.60 2.13
N THR A 163 -12.50 16.16 3.27
CA THR A 163 -13.82 16.56 3.73
C THR A 163 -13.79 17.20 5.10
N GLY A 164 -12.81 16.87 5.92
CA GLY A 164 -12.67 17.36 7.29
C GLY A 164 -11.28 17.95 7.57
N CYS A 165 -10.89 17.90 8.82
CA CYS A 165 -9.59 18.39 9.25
C CYS A 165 -8.46 17.54 8.65
N THR A 166 -7.44 18.18 8.11
CA THR A 166 -6.23 17.55 7.54
C THR A 166 -6.48 16.47 6.48
N GLY A 167 -7.71 16.33 6.00
CA GLY A 167 -8.12 15.30 5.05
C GLY A 167 -8.39 13.94 5.67
N ASP A 168 -8.55 13.88 6.98
CA ASP A 168 -9.00 12.69 7.69
C ASP A 168 -10.53 12.55 7.65
N GLU A 169 -11.03 11.44 8.16
CA GLU A 169 -12.48 11.20 8.31
C GLU A 169 -13.12 12.00 9.46
N ALA A 170 -12.32 12.62 10.32
CA ALA A 170 -12.80 13.45 11.42
C ALA A 170 -13.14 14.88 10.96
N ALA A 171 -14.21 15.45 11.49
CA ALA A 171 -14.52 16.86 11.28
C ALA A 171 -13.44 17.76 11.89
N TYR A 172 -13.05 17.47 13.13
CA TYR A 172 -12.12 18.28 13.90
C TYR A 172 -11.00 17.44 14.52
N LYS A 173 -9.92 18.10 14.93
CA LYS A 173 -9.01 17.56 15.94
C LYS A 173 -9.50 18.03 17.30
N GLY A 174 -9.73 17.09 18.23
CA GLY A 174 -10.36 17.34 19.52
C GLY A 174 -11.90 17.44 19.46
N ALA A 175 -12.54 17.61 20.61
CA ALA A 175 -13.96 17.84 20.74
C ALA A 175 -14.29 19.33 20.62
N ALA A 176 -15.45 19.66 20.07
CA ALA A 176 -15.89 21.05 19.99
C ALA A 176 -16.16 21.62 21.38
N LYS A 177 -15.69 22.83 21.67
CA LYS A 177 -15.96 23.52 22.92
C LYS A 177 -17.43 23.90 23.08
N ASP A 178 -18.11 24.16 21.95
CA ASP A 178 -19.56 24.39 21.92
C ASP A 178 -20.27 23.13 21.44
N PRO A 179 -21.04 22.45 22.32
CA PRO A 179 -21.72 21.19 21.98
C PRO A 179 -22.67 21.27 20.77
N ARG A 180 -23.17 22.47 20.42
CA ARG A 180 -24.02 22.65 19.24
C ARG A 180 -23.31 22.34 17.93
N TYR A 181 -22.00 22.41 17.91
CA TYR A 181 -21.17 22.18 16.74
C TYR A 181 -20.38 20.88 16.79
N GLU A 182 -20.64 20.03 17.81
CA GLU A 182 -19.94 18.75 17.94
C GLU A 182 -20.29 17.81 16.78
N LEU A 183 -19.28 17.31 16.12
CA LEU A 183 -19.39 16.37 15.00
C LEU A 183 -18.44 15.17 15.23
N PRO A 184 -18.78 14.26 16.12
CA PRO A 184 -17.97 13.06 16.31
C PRO A 184 -17.98 12.21 15.04
N LYS A 185 -16.96 11.39 14.85
CA LYS A 185 -16.84 10.49 13.69
C LYS A 185 -18.08 9.61 13.48
N THR A 186 -18.77 9.28 14.56
CA THR A 186 -20.00 8.46 14.56
C THR A 186 -21.27 9.27 14.26
N SER A 187 -21.19 10.61 14.13
CA SER A 187 -22.35 11.45 13.85
C SER A 187 -23.00 11.11 12.50
N PRO A 188 -24.30 10.75 12.46
CA PRO A 188 -25.01 10.55 11.19
C PRO A 188 -24.98 11.78 10.28
N ALA A 189 -25.06 12.99 10.86
CA ALA A 189 -25.04 14.23 10.09
C ALA A 189 -23.66 14.48 9.43
N TRP A 190 -22.56 14.16 10.15
CA TRP A 190 -21.21 14.22 9.58
C TRP A 190 -21.04 13.20 8.46
N ARG A 191 -21.49 11.98 8.65
CA ARG A 191 -21.47 10.92 7.64
C ARG A 191 -22.25 11.30 6.39
N THR A 192 -23.47 11.85 6.55
CA THR A 192 -24.27 12.35 5.42
C THR A 192 -23.51 13.40 4.64
N PHE A 193 -22.88 14.37 5.31
CA PHE A 193 -22.06 15.38 4.63
C PHE A 193 -20.89 14.75 3.86
N ARG A 194 -20.21 13.75 4.42
CA ARG A 194 -19.12 13.05 3.70
C ARG A 194 -19.62 12.38 2.43
N LEU A 195 -20.76 11.70 2.47
CA LEU A 195 -21.34 11.06 1.29
C LEU A 195 -21.81 12.09 0.24
N GLU A 196 -22.36 13.23 0.65
CA GLU A 196 -22.67 14.37 -0.23
C GLU A 196 -21.39 14.88 -0.92
N ALA A 197 -20.29 15.03 -0.17
CA ALA A 197 -19.01 15.42 -0.71
C ALA A 197 -18.46 14.36 -1.69
N PHE A 198 -18.54 13.07 -1.38
CA PHE A 198 -18.15 11.98 -2.29
C PHE A 198 -18.91 12.08 -3.62
N ALA A 199 -20.23 12.26 -3.57
CA ALA A 199 -21.07 12.44 -4.75
C ALA A 199 -20.64 13.67 -5.59
N LEU A 200 -20.31 14.78 -4.93
CA LEU A 200 -19.83 15.99 -5.60
C LEU A 200 -18.53 15.73 -6.36
N PHE A 201 -17.54 15.08 -5.73
CA PHE A 201 -16.27 14.75 -6.38
C PHE A 201 -16.45 13.77 -7.54
N VAL A 202 -17.28 12.76 -7.39
CA VAL A 202 -17.61 11.81 -8.48
C VAL A 202 -18.23 12.56 -9.67
N LYS A 203 -19.24 13.41 -9.42
CA LYS A 203 -19.85 14.24 -10.44
C LYS A 203 -18.81 15.13 -11.13
N THR A 204 -17.92 15.75 -10.37
CA THR A 204 -16.96 16.73 -10.87
C THR A 204 -15.83 16.08 -11.67
N PHE A 205 -15.25 14.97 -11.19
CA PHE A 205 -14.03 14.41 -11.77
C PHE A 205 -14.24 13.15 -12.60
N GLN A 206 -15.33 12.40 -12.40
CA GLN A 206 -15.56 11.17 -13.14
C GLN A 206 -16.70 11.25 -14.17
N GLN A 207 -17.72 12.10 -13.95
CA GLN A 207 -18.91 12.16 -14.81
C GLN A 207 -18.93 13.34 -15.79
N GLY A 208 -18.06 14.32 -15.64
CA GLY A 208 -18.01 15.50 -16.50
C GLY A 208 -17.40 15.21 -17.88
N PRO A 209 -17.43 16.18 -18.79
CA PRO A 209 -16.80 16.07 -20.11
C PRO A 209 -15.29 15.87 -19.99
N GLY A 210 -14.69 15.09 -20.89
CA GLY A 210 -13.25 14.82 -20.91
C GLY A 210 -12.89 13.48 -20.23
N ARG A 211 -11.59 13.31 -19.95
CA ARG A 211 -11.10 12.09 -19.30
C ARG A 211 -11.59 12.01 -17.85
N PRO A 212 -12.18 10.90 -17.41
CA PRO A 212 -12.37 10.66 -15.98
C PRO A 212 -11.03 10.64 -15.24
N ILE A 213 -10.97 11.24 -14.05
CA ILE A 213 -9.79 11.23 -13.18
C ILE A 213 -10.14 10.42 -11.93
N ASP A 214 -9.26 9.50 -11.55
CA ASP A 214 -9.46 8.67 -10.40
C ASP A 214 -9.51 9.46 -9.09
N LEU A 215 -10.28 8.94 -8.15
CA LEU A 215 -10.48 9.53 -6.83
C LEU A 215 -9.83 8.67 -5.76
N LEU A 216 -9.19 9.33 -4.80
CA LEU A 216 -8.64 8.69 -3.61
C LEU A 216 -9.35 9.22 -2.37
N PHE A 217 -9.94 8.31 -1.60
CA PHE A 217 -10.72 8.60 -0.41
C PHE A 217 -9.86 8.42 0.85
N ASN A 218 -9.92 9.39 1.75
CA ASN A 218 -9.18 9.31 2.99
C ASN A 218 -9.95 8.47 4.01
N SER A 219 -9.23 7.54 4.63
CA SER A 219 -9.64 6.80 5.84
C SER A 219 -11.12 6.39 5.79
N VAL A 220 -11.47 5.69 4.74
CA VAL A 220 -12.80 5.08 4.60
C VAL A 220 -12.91 3.96 5.60
N GLY A 221 -13.68 4.18 6.62
CA GLY A 221 -13.76 3.29 7.75
C GLY A 221 -12.77 3.68 8.84
N GLY A 222 -13.28 3.71 10.03
CA GLY A 222 -12.50 3.92 11.23
C GLY A 222 -11.80 2.65 11.68
N ASP A 223 -11.42 2.66 12.94
CA ASP A 223 -10.84 1.54 13.65
C ASP A 223 -11.80 0.33 13.56
N ALA A 224 -11.43 -0.60 12.83
CA ALA A 224 -12.03 -1.64 12.02
C ALA A 224 -13.14 -2.53 12.61
N ASP A 225 -13.29 -2.69 13.89
CA ASP A 225 -14.20 -3.69 14.44
C ASP A 225 -15.60 -3.12 14.69
N GLY A 226 -16.52 -3.37 13.75
CA GLY A 226 -17.94 -3.08 13.92
C GLY A 226 -18.37 -1.63 13.68
N ASP A 227 -17.55 -0.81 13.05
CA ASP A 227 -17.91 0.57 12.72
C ASP A 227 -18.92 0.61 11.56
N GLU A 228 -20.19 0.93 11.87
CA GLU A 228 -21.26 1.07 10.89
C GLU A 228 -20.93 2.09 9.80
N ARG A 229 -20.18 3.15 10.13
CA ARG A 229 -19.72 4.16 9.18
C ARG A 229 -18.85 3.54 8.10
N TYR A 230 -17.94 2.64 8.48
CA TYR A 230 -17.10 1.94 7.50
C TYR A 230 -17.96 1.15 6.51
N THR A 231 -18.92 0.40 7.01
CA THR A 231 -19.81 -0.40 6.17
C THR A 231 -20.62 0.46 5.21
N GLU A 232 -21.11 1.61 5.67
CA GLU A 232 -21.90 2.53 4.85
C GLU A 232 -21.06 3.25 3.79
N GLU A 233 -19.92 3.85 4.17
CA GLU A 233 -19.02 4.52 3.22
C GLU A 233 -18.47 3.53 2.19
N TRP A 234 -18.05 2.35 2.62
CA TRP A 234 -17.58 1.29 1.74
C TRP A 234 -18.68 0.80 0.79
N GLY A 235 -19.86 0.56 1.31
CA GLY A 235 -21.04 0.18 0.51
C GLY A 235 -21.39 1.24 -0.53
N TRP A 236 -21.31 2.52 -0.15
CA TRP A 236 -21.52 3.62 -1.08
C TRP A 236 -20.46 3.62 -2.21
N LEU A 237 -19.17 3.54 -1.85
CA LEU A 237 -18.08 3.54 -2.82
C LEU A 237 -18.20 2.37 -3.81
N THR A 238 -18.37 1.16 -3.32
CA THR A 238 -18.46 -0.03 -4.18
C THR A 238 -19.72 -0.07 -5.06
N THR A 239 -20.74 0.67 -4.67
CA THR A 239 -21.99 0.82 -5.46
C THR A 239 -21.85 1.87 -6.56
N HIS A 240 -21.17 3.00 -6.26
CA HIS A 240 -21.13 4.16 -7.15
C HIS A 240 -19.85 4.18 -8.04
N LEU A 241 -18.77 3.58 -7.57
CA LEU A 241 -17.47 3.57 -8.25
C LEU A 241 -17.12 2.17 -8.78
N LYS A 242 -17.93 1.69 -9.70
CA LYS A 242 -17.80 0.34 -10.27
C LYS A 242 -16.52 0.10 -11.07
N GLN A 243 -15.76 1.16 -11.38
CA GLN A 243 -14.53 1.07 -12.15
C GLN A 243 -13.27 0.99 -11.28
N GLY A 244 -13.39 1.38 -10.01
CA GLY A 244 -12.29 1.42 -9.05
C GLY A 244 -12.14 2.77 -8.38
N PHE A 245 -11.33 2.82 -7.35
CA PHE A 245 -11.01 4.01 -6.57
C PHE A 245 -9.75 3.78 -5.73
N GLY A 246 -9.18 4.86 -5.23
CA GLY A 246 -8.06 4.81 -4.30
C GLY A 246 -8.50 5.00 -2.86
N ILE A 247 -7.73 4.42 -1.94
CA ILE A 247 -7.92 4.59 -0.51
C ILE A 247 -6.60 4.98 0.14
N LYS A 248 -6.65 6.02 0.97
CA LYS A 248 -5.54 6.40 1.83
C LYS A 248 -5.66 5.69 3.18
N ASN A 249 -4.57 5.06 3.59
CA ASN A 249 -4.38 4.61 4.96
C ASN A 249 -2.98 5.03 5.44
N GLY A 250 -2.93 5.83 6.51
CA GLY A 250 -1.67 6.39 7.01
C GLY A 250 -0.79 5.42 7.79
N ALA A 251 -1.31 4.27 8.23
CA ALA A 251 -0.58 3.41 9.16
C ALA A 251 0.26 2.32 8.51
N LEU A 252 -0.04 1.95 7.27
CA LEU A 252 0.46 0.75 6.64
C LEU A 252 1.94 0.75 6.30
N SER A 253 2.47 1.86 5.86
CA SER A 253 3.89 1.98 5.57
C SER A 253 4.77 2.15 6.82
N ARG A 254 4.15 2.27 7.98
CA ARG A 254 4.84 2.35 9.27
C ARG A 254 5.21 0.98 9.82
N GLY A 255 4.59 -0.07 9.32
CA GLY A 255 5.03 -1.45 9.40
C GLY A 255 4.93 -2.17 10.74
N HIS A 256 4.20 -1.69 11.77
CA HIS A 256 4.39 -2.29 13.09
C HIS A 256 3.15 -2.39 13.97
N HIS A 257 1.97 -2.22 13.43
CA HIS A 257 0.82 -2.18 14.31
C HIS A 257 0.02 -3.46 14.25
N LEU A 258 -0.01 -4.16 15.37
CA LEU A 258 -1.00 -5.19 15.67
C LEU A 258 -2.41 -4.65 15.78
N LYS A 259 -2.64 -3.37 15.50
CA LYS A 259 -3.95 -2.80 15.72
C LYS A 259 -4.86 -3.01 14.54
N GLY A 260 -6.12 -3.23 14.90
CA GLY A 260 -7.42 -2.97 14.29
C GLY A 260 -7.58 -2.64 12.80
N GLU A 261 -6.49 -2.31 12.14
CA GLU A 261 -6.43 -2.11 10.71
C GLU A 261 -6.38 -3.41 9.91
N ARG A 262 -6.22 -4.54 10.61
CA ARG A 262 -6.14 -5.84 9.97
C ARG A 262 -7.42 -6.22 9.22
N ALA A 263 -8.58 -6.09 9.83
CA ALA A 263 -9.85 -6.42 9.17
C ALA A 263 -10.06 -5.55 7.92
N LEU A 264 -9.69 -4.28 8.00
CA LEU A 264 -9.68 -3.36 6.87
C LEU A 264 -8.73 -3.84 5.76
N TYR A 265 -7.55 -4.33 6.14
CA TYR A 265 -6.58 -4.91 5.22
C TYR A 265 -7.09 -6.14 4.52
N GLU A 266 -7.61 -7.10 5.27
CA GLU A 266 -8.15 -8.33 4.72
C GLU A 266 -9.26 -8.06 3.72
N GLN A 267 -10.14 -7.12 4.03
CA GLN A 267 -11.17 -6.69 3.10
C GLN A 267 -10.57 -6.04 1.85
N TRP A 268 -9.64 -5.12 1.99
CA TRP A 268 -9.04 -4.44 0.87
C TRP A 268 -8.17 -5.36 0.01
N THR A 269 -7.47 -6.30 0.63
CA THR A 269 -6.67 -7.28 -0.10
C THR A 269 -7.55 -8.20 -0.94
N LYS A 270 -8.71 -8.59 -0.44
CA LYS A 270 -9.70 -9.34 -1.22
C LYS A 270 -10.16 -8.59 -2.47
N PHE A 271 -10.26 -7.26 -2.41
CA PHE A 271 -10.68 -6.43 -3.53
C PHE A 271 -9.57 -6.13 -4.55
N LEU A 272 -8.29 -6.23 -4.20
CA LEU A 272 -7.19 -6.10 -5.17
C LEU A 272 -7.27 -7.14 -6.27
N ILE A 273 -7.89 -8.29 -5.98
CA ILE A 273 -8.04 -9.44 -6.88
C ILE A 273 -9.55 -9.70 -7.09
N ASP A 274 -10.40 -8.66 -6.99
CA ASP A 274 -11.85 -8.85 -7.10
C ASP A 274 -12.23 -9.37 -8.48
N PRO A 275 -12.93 -10.51 -8.56
CA PRO A 275 -13.53 -11.01 -9.79
C PRO A 275 -14.56 -10.05 -10.42
N LYS A 276 -15.04 -9.05 -9.68
CA LYS A 276 -15.94 -7.99 -10.20
C LYS A 276 -15.23 -6.92 -11.04
N GLY A 277 -13.90 -6.97 -11.15
CA GLY A 277 -13.12 -6.06 -11.98
C GLY A 277 -12.97 -4.64 -11.41
N LEU A 278 -13.13 -4.46 -10.09
CA LEU A 278 -12.81 -3.22 -9.41
C LEU A 278 -11.29 -3.07 -9.31
N THR A 279 -10.75 -1.99 -9.85
CA THR A 279 -9.35 -1.64 -9.66
C THR A 279 -9.21 -0.76 -8.42
N LEU A 280 -8.66 -1.31 -7.36
CA LEU A 280 -8.33 -0.56 -6.15
C LEU A 280 -6.84 -0.25 -6.11
N PHE A 281 -6.52 1.00 -5.80
CA PHE A 281 -5.15 1.39 -5.47
C PHE A 281 -5.09 1.98 -4.07
N ARG A 282 -3.92 1.94 -3.46
CA ARG A 282 -3.73 2.36 -2.07
C ARG A 282 -2.55 3.28 -1.93
N ARG A 283 -2.78 4.34 -1.18
CA ARG A 283 -1.75 5.28 -0.79
C ARG A 283 -1.49 5.20 0.70
N SER A 284 -0.24 5.02 1.06
CA SER A 284 0.22 5.05 2.44
C SER A 284 1.35 6.06 2.60
N GLU A 285 1.55 6.56 3.81
CA GLU A 285 2.56 7.57 4.09
C GLU A 285 3.55 7.10 5.16
N MET A 286 4.84 7.37 4.95
CA MET A 286 5.87 7.13 5.94
C MET A 286 5.86 8.19 7.04
N ASP A 287 5.54 9.42 6.72
CA ASP A 287 5.62 10.60 7.57
C ASP A 287 6.97 10.69 8.35
N GLN A 288 6.95 11.07 9.62
CA GLN A 288 8.13 11.14 10.49
C GLN A 288 8.38 9.85 11.30
N THR A 289 7.67 8.76 10.99
CA THR A 289 7.82 7.49 11.73
C THR A 289 9.22 6.93 11.63
N TRP A 290 9.90 7.12 10.50
CA TRP A 290 11.28 6.68 10.30
C TRP A 290 12.29 7.26 11.31
N ARG A 291 11.96 8.40 11.96
CA ARG A 291 12.78 9.02 13.03
C ARG A 291 12.57 8.43 14.41
N LYS A 292 11.68 7.45 14.55
CA LYS A 292 11.44 6.80 15.83
C LYS A 292 12.60 5.89 16.23
N PRO A 293 12.91 5.74 17.52
CA PRO A 293 14.08 4.98 17.99
C PRO A 293 14.19 3.57 17.41
N TRP A 294 13.08 2.85 17.34
CA TRP A 294 13.05 1.49 16.83
C TRP A 294 13.31 1.42 15.29
N TYR A 295 12.96 2.46 14.56
CA TYR A 295 13.26 2.56 13.13
C TYR A 295 14.75 2.94 12.94
N GLN A 296 15.26 3.85 13.78
CA GLN A 296 16.63 4.32 13.78
C GLN A 296 17.65 3.29 14.26
N LEU A 297 17.20 2.18 14.84
CA LEU A 297 18.09 1.07 15.20
C LEU A 297 18.85 0.55 13.99
N ASN A 298 18.17 0.43 12.86
CA ASN A 298 18.78 0.11 11.55
C ASN A 298 17.85 0.62 10.44
N VAL A 299 18.15 1.80 9.91
CA VAL A 299 17.30 2.48 8.94
C VAL A 299 17.14 1.71 7.62
N PRO A 300 18.23 1.20 6.98
CA PRO A 300 18.10 0.42 5.75
C PRO A 300 17.22 -0.83 5.92
N LEU A 301 17.43 -1.59 6.99
CA LEU A 301 16.65 -2.78 7.30
C LEU A 301 15.18 -2.44 7.56
N SER A 302 14.92 -1.35 8.28
CA SER A 302 13.57 -0.90 8.59
C SER A 302 12.81 -0.43 7.35
N PHE A 303 13.46 0.28 6.43
CA PHE A 303 12.84 0.66 5.15
C PHE A 303 12.60 -0.54 4.23
N TYR A 304 13.53 -1.50 4.19
CA TYR A 304 13.34 -2.72 3.39
C TYR A 304 12.10 -3.50 3.85
N TRP A 305 12.01 -3.80 5.13
CA TRP A 305 10.86 -4.52 5.67
C TRP A 305 9.58 -3.68 5.66
N GLY A 306 9.70 -2.36 5.79
CA GLY A 306 8.60 -1.42 5.55
C GLY A 306 8.05 -1.51 4.13
N ALA A 307 8.93 -1.60 3.12
CA ALA A 307 8.55 -1.80 1.72
C ALA A 307 7.86 -3.16 1.50
N VAL A 308 8.44 -4.24 2.02
CA VAL A 308 7.86 -5.60 1.95
C VAL A 308 6.46 -5.62 2.60
N ASN A 309 6.31 -5.04 3.79
CA ASN A 309 5.03 -4.98 4.48
C ASN A 309 3.99 -4.14 3.71
N ALA A 310 4.40 -3.00 3.18
CA ALA A 310 3.52 -2.15 2.38
C ALA A 310 3.03 -2.87 1.11
N LEU A 311 3.92 -3.59 0.42
CA LEU A 311 3.57 -4.41 -0.75
C LEU A 311 2.61 -5.55 -0.38
N ASN A 312 2.86 -6.25 0.73
CA ASN A 312 1.96 -7.29 1.22
C ASN A 312 0.56 -6.72 1.51
N GLY A 313 0.50 -5.54 2.11
CA GLY A 313 -0.76 -4.81 2.32
C GLY A 313 -1.36 -4.24 1.03
N GLY A 314 -0.78 -4.49 -0.13
CA GLY A 314 -1.30 -4.04 -1.42
C GLY A 314 -1.14 -2.54 -1.67
N GLN A 315 -0.17 -1.88 -1.04
CA GLN A 315 0.11 -0.48 -1.29
C GLN A 315 0.61 -0.28 -2.72
N SER A 316 0.07 0.72 -3.40
CA SER A 316 0.45 1.10 -4.77
C SER A 316 1.25 2.41 -4.78
N VAL A 317 0.98 3.29 -3.83
CA VAL A 317 1.65 4.58 -3.67
C VAL A 317 2.20 4.69 -2.26
N TRP A 318 3.50 4.89 -2.16
CA TRP A 318 4.20 5.09 -0.90
C TRP A 318 4.72 6.53 -0.82
N ASP A 319 4.04 7.36 -0.05
CA ASP A 319 4.43 8.74 0.18
C ASP A 319 5.58 8.82 1.18
N ILE A 320 6.66 9.39 0.78
CA ILE A 320 7.86 9.57 1.59
C ILE A 320 8.07 11.05 1.90
N THR A 321 8.36 11.36 3.15
CA THR A 321 8.65 12.74 3.56
C THR A 321 9.99 13.22 3.04
N LYS A 322 10.10 14.54 2.84
CA LYS A 322 11.33 15.21 2.41
C LYS A 322 12.56 14.72 3.16
N SER A 323 12.50 14.69 4.51
CA SER A 323 13.65 14.30 5.33
C SER A 323 14.11 12.85 5.12
N ALA A 324 13.19 11.93 4.81
CA ALA A 324 13.55 10.55 4.51
C ALA A 324 14.13 10.42 3.09
N LEU A 325 13.62 11.19 2.13
CA LEU A 325 14.17 11.23 0.78
C LEU A 325 15.60 11.79 0.78
N GLU A 326 15.85 12.86 1.53
CA GLU A 326 17.21 13.43 1.69
C GLU A 326 18.15 12.40 2.31
N ALA A 327 17.76 11.74 3.40
CA ALA A 327 18.58 10.74 4.09
C ALA A 327 18.79 9.46 3.27
N SER A 328 17.92 9.14 2.31
CA SER A 328 17.98 7.84 1.61
C SER A 328 19.28 7.60 0.87
N LYS A 329 19.89 8.64 0.32
CA LYS A 329 21.18 8.56 -0.37
C LYS A 329 22.35 8.49 0.60
N GLU A 330 22.27 9.24 1.69
CA GLU A 330 23.33 9.30 2.70
C GLU A 330 23.43 8.01 3.51
N GLU A 331 22.29 7.42 3.85
CA GLU A 331 22.19 6.21 4.67
C GLU A 331 22.01 4.91 3.84
N GLY A 332 21.94 5.01 2.51
CA GLY A 332 21.97 3.86 1.60
C GLY A 332 20.72 2.99 1.61
N PHE A 333 19.52 3.55 1.86
CA PHE A 333 18.27 2.80 1.84
C PHE A 333 17.34 3.07 0.63
N ASP A 334 17.81 3.78 -0.37
CA ASP A 334 17.11 3.99 -1.64
C ASP A 334 16.84 2.68 -2.40
N SER A 335 17.64 1.63 -2.18
CA SER A 335 17.37 0.28 -2.68
C SER A 335 16.00 -0.25 -2.27
N SER A 336 15.50 0.11 -1.08
CA SER A 336 14.15 -0.24 -0.62
C SER A 336 13.07 0.45 -1.46
N PHE A 337 13.34 1.65 -1.98
CA PHE A 337 12.43 2.37 -2.86
C PHE A 337 12.38 1.76 -4.25
N TYR A 338 13.53 1.34 -4.79
CA TYR A 338 13.56 0.58 -6.05
C TYR A 338 12.85 -0.77 -5.91
N PHE A 339 13.03 -1.47 -4.80
CA PHE A 339 12.32 -2.70 -4.50
C PHE A 339 10.79 -2.48 -4.46
N PHE A 340 10.33 -1.45 -3.74
CA PHE A 340 8.91 -1.11 -3.73
C PHE A 340 8.38 -0.80 -5.13
N ASN A 341 9.10 0.01 -5.91
CA ASN A 341 8.71 0.39 -7.27
C ASN A 341 8.59 -0.82 -8.21
N LYS A 342 9.46 -1.83 -8.05
CA LYS A 342 9.43 -3.05 -8.86
C LYS A 342 8.08 -3.77 -8.76
N TYR A 343 7.48 -3.75 -7.57
CA TYR A 343 6.27 -4.51 -7.30
C TYR A 343 4.98 -3.68 -7.16
N ALA A 344 5.07 -2.39 -6.90
CA ALA A 344 3.90 -1.55 -6.62
C ALA A 344 2.86 -1.56 -7.76
N GLY A 345 3.30 -1.59 -9.02
CA GLY A 345 2.45 -1.68 -10.19
C GLY A 345 2.06 -3.11 -10.62
N GLN A 346 2.56 -4.13 -9.95
CA GLN A 346 2.26 -5.52 -10.25
C GLN A 346 0.95 -5.94 -9.56
N ILE A 347 -0.19 -5.42 -10.02
CA ILE A 347 -1.50 -5.62 -9.36
C ILE A 347 -2.36 -6.70 -10.03
N HIS A 348 -2.04 -7.09 -11.25
CA HIS A 348 -2.75 -8.14 -12.00
C HIS A 348 -1.77 -9.25 -12.36
N PRO A 349 -1.97 -10.49 -11.90
CA PRO A 349 -1.02 -11.57 -12.14
C PRO A 349 -0.80 -11.88 -13.63
N GLU A 350 -1.81 -11.73 -14.48
CA GLU A 350 -1.72 -11.97 -15.90
C GLU A 350 -0.85 -10.97 -16.67
N THR A 351 -0.69 -9.75 -16.16
CA THR A 351 0.14 -8.69 -16.76
C THR A 351 1.37 -8.36 -15.92
N ALA A 352 1.53 -9.02 -14.78
CA ALA A 352 2.71 -8.86 -13.94
C ALA A 352 3.94 -9.47 -14.59
N THR A 353 5.06 -8.74 -14.56
CA THR A 353 6.37 -9.24 -14.97
C THR A 353 7.12 -9.88 -13.81
N ASP A 354 6.76 -9.52 -12.57
CA ASP A 354 7.51 -9.88 -11.38
C ASP A 354 6.60 -10.44 -10.29
N ALA A 355 7.12 -11.42 -9.57
CA ALA A 355 6.51 -12.02 -8.39
C ALA A 355 7.56 -12.22 -7.31
N PHE A 356 7.18 -12.18 -6.03
CA PHE A 356 8.08 -12.50 -4.93
C PHE A 356 7.37 -13.17 -3.77
N CYS A 357 8.14 -13.89 -2.96
CA CYS A 357 7.77 -14.39 -1.64
C CYS A 357 8.87 -14.05 -0.64
N ALA A 358 8.59 -13.17 0.31
CA ALA A 358 9.46 -12.92 1.45
C ALA A 358 9.19 -13.96 2.53
N LEU A 359 10.23 -14.62 3.00
CA LEU A 359 10.14 -15.78 3.89
C LEU A 359 10.15 -15.34 5.34
N HIS A 360 9.00 -15.48 6.01
CA HIS A 360 8.83 -15.13 7.42
C HIS A 360 7.68 -15.92 8.04
N LYS A 361 7.41 -15.72 9.31
CA LYS A 361 6.20 -16.25 9.95
C LYS A 361 5.13 -15.17 9.99
N GLY A 362 4.00 -15.45 9.41
CA GLY A 362 2.78 -14.69 9.66
C GLY A 362 2.11 -15.18 10.95
N LEU A 363 1.95 -14.31 11.94
CA LEU A 363 1.23 -14.62 13.17
C LEU A 363 -0.19 -14.06 13.08
N ASP A 364 -1.17 -14.95 13.03
CA ASP A 364 -2.56 -14.57 13.20
C ASP A 364 -2.99 -14.78 14.64
N ALA A 365 -2.97 -13.72 15.45
CA ALA A 365 -3.43 -13.78 16.83
C ALA A 365 -4.93 -14.12 16.96
N ALA A 366 -5.70 -13.91 15.91
CA ALA A 366 -7.11 -14.31 15.87
C ALA A 366 -7.30 -15.80 15.54
N ASP A 367 -6.26 -16.48 15.04
CA ASP A 367 -6.32 -17.91 14.76
C ASP A 367 -6.36 -18.72 16.05
N THR A 368 -7.59 -19.11 16.46
CA THR A 368 -7.81 -19.93 17.66
C THR A 368 -7.46 -21.39 17.44
N LYS A 369 -7.29 -21.84 16.20
CA LYS A 369 -6.85 -23.20 15.88
C LYS A 369 -5.33 -23.35 16.09
N ALA A 370 -4.54 -22.39 15.57
CA ALA A 370 -3.10 -22.38 15.77
C ALA A 370 -2.73 -21.97 17.22
N TYR A 371 -3.52 -21.06 17.80
CA TYR A 371 -3.30 -20.52 19.14
C TYR A 371 -4.57 -20.64 19.99
N PRO A 372 -4.88 -21.83 20.54
CA PRO A 372 -6.08 -22.08 21.34
C PRO A 372 -6.24 -21.11 22.52
N GLU A 373 -7.47 -20.66 22.78
CA GLU A 373 -7.76 -19.64 23.80
C GLU A 373 -7.47 -20.09 25.23
N ASP A 374 -7.60 -21.38 25.52
CA ASP A 374 -7.26 -21.98 26.81
C ASP A 374 -5.76 -21.86 27.13
N LYS A 375 -4.89 -21.97 26.12
CA LYS A 375 -3.45 -21.81 26.28
C LYS A 375 -2.99 -20.35 26.18
N PHE A 376 -3.49 -19.63 25.20
CA PHE A 376 -2.97 -18.30 24.85
C PHE A 376 -3.83 -17.15 25.36
N GLY A 377 -5.04 -17.42 25.80
CA GLY A 377 -6.02 -16.41 26.22
C GLY A 377 -6.92 -15.95 25.07
N LYS A 378 -7.97 -15.20 25.39
CA LYS A 378 -9.02 -14.79 24.46
C LYS A 378 -8.47 -14.11 23.21
N ALA A 379 -8.96 -14.54 22.05
CA ALA A 379 -8.59 -13.99 20.75
C ALA A 379 -9.23 -12.60 20.55
N SER A 380 -8.53 -11.58 21.00
CA SER A 380 -8.89 -10.17 20.85
C SER A 380 -7.65 -9.38 20.43
N PRO A 381 -7.76 -8.45 19.47
CA PRO A 381 -6.65 -7.57 19.08
C PRO A 381 -6.08 -6.75 20.25
N GLN A 382 -6.88 -6.53 21.31
CA GLN A 382 -6.49 -5.78 22.50
C GLN A 382 -5.81 -6.67 23.56
N ASN A 383 -5.81 -8.00 23.39
CA ASN A 383 -5.23 -8.92 24.36
C ASN A 383 -3.70 -9.02 24.20
N VAL A 384 -2.99 -8.05 24.75
CA VAL A 384 -1.51 -8.00 24.74
C VAL A 384 -0.90 -9.26 25.35
N SER A 385 -1.49 -9.79 26.44
CA SER A 385 -1.00 -11.02 27.07
C SER A 385 -1.02 -12.23 26.14
N ARG A 386 -2.05 -12.35 25.30
CA ARG A 386 -2.11 -13.38 24.26
C ARG A 386 -0.95 -13.24 23.27
N MET A 387 -0.69 -12.02 22.84
CA MET A 387 0.40 -11.72 21.90
C MET A 387 1.77 -12.06 22.49
N LEU A 388 2.01 -11.71 23.74
CA LEU A 388 3.26 -12.05 24.43
C LEU A 388 3.46 -13.56 24.47
N LYS A 389 2.44 -14.33 24.85
CA LYS A 389 2.52 -15.81 24.88
C LYS A 389 2.78 -16.41 23.50
N ILE A 390 2.15 -15.88 22.45
CA ILE A 390 2.41 -16.33 21.07
C ILE A 390 3.85 -15.98 20.67
N THR A 391 4.34 -14.80 21.03
CA THR A 391 5.72 -14.38 20.77
C THR A 391 6.73 -15.30 21.45
N GLU A 392 6.50 -15.64 22.72
CA GLU A 392 7.36 -16.55 23.49
C GLU A 392 7.45 -17.94 22.86
N GLU A 393 6.35 -18.46 22.32
CA GLU A 393 6.32 -19.73 21.60
C GLU A 393 7.31 -19.74 20.42
N TYR A 394 7.52 -18.61 19.78
CA TYR A 394 8.43 -18.45 18.65
C TYR A 394 9.81 -17.87 19.01
N ALA A 395 10.05 -17.49 20.26
CA ALA A 395 11.31 -16.87 20.70
C ALA A 395 12.54 -17.76 20.44
N ARG A 396 12.36 -19.08 20.44
CA ARG A 396 13.43 -20.04 20.13
C ARG A 396 14.06 -19.86 18.75
N TYR A 397 13.37 -19.20 17.82
CA TYR A 397 13.84 -18.92 16.47
C TYR A 397 14.60 -17.59 16.33
N GLY A 398 14.90 -16.90 17.42
CA GLY A 398 15.75 -15.73 17.45
C GLY A 398 15.14 -14.47 18.05
N ALA A 399 13.82 -14.32 18.00
CA ALA A 399 13.16 -13.18 18.65
C ALA A 399 12.89 -13.50 20.14
N LYS A 400 13.24 -12.56 21.01
CA LYS A 400 12.93 -12.60 22.44
C LYS A 400 12.18 -11.35 22.83
N VAL A 401 11.15 -11.50 23.65
CA VAL A 401 10.29 -10.37 24.09
C VAL A 401 11.06 -9.33 24.88
N ASP A 402 12.09 -9.74 25.59
CA ASP A 402 12.93 -8.90 26.47
C ASP A 402 14.16 -8.29 25.76
N ASP A 403 14.33 -8.50 24.48
CA ASP A 403 15.41 -7.88 23.73
C ASP A 403 15.24 -6.35 23.66
N LYS A 404 16.37 -5.63 23.59
CA LYS A 404 16.37 -4.16 23.58
C LYS A 404 15.55 -3.54 22.46
N ASP A 405 15.57 -4.11 21.28
CA ASP A 405 14.77 -3.61 20.17
C ASP A 405 13.28 -3.93 20.35
N ALA A 406 12.92 -5.05 20.97
CA ALA A 406 11.56 -5.35 21.37
C ALA A 406 11.02 -4.31 22.35
N LEU A 407 11.81 -3.97 23.38
CA LEU A 407 11.46 -2.93 24.33
C LEU A 407 11.36 -1.55 23.69
N LEU A 408 12.27 -1.22 22.78
CA LEU A 408 12.22 0.04 22.03
C LEU A 408 10.94 0.15 21.19
N MET A 409 10.53 -0.91 20.51
CA MET A 409 9.29 -0.95 19.74
C MET A 409 8.08 -0.78 20.64
N GLY A 410 8.01 -1.49 21.76
CA GLY A 410 6.95 -1.36 22.75
C GLY A 410 6.88 0.05 23.35
N GLN A 411 8.01 0.62 23.71
CA GLN A 411 8.10 1.97 24.29
C GLN A 411 7.68 3.07 23.32
N VAL A 412 8.02 2.95 22.06
CA VAL A 412 7.66 3.94 21.04
C VAL A 412 6.16 3.99 20.81
N GLU A 413 5.49 2.86 20.94
CA GLU A 413 4.03 2.73 20.81
C GLU A 413 3.31 2.72 22.16
N GLN A 414 3.92 3.25 23.20
CA GLN A 414 3.44 3.25 24.60
C GLN A 414 1.99 3.66 24.81
N ARG A 415 1.47 4.58 24.01
CA ARG A 415 0.05 4.96 24.07
C ARG A 415 -0.90 3.77 23.90
N ARG A 416 -0.39 2.57 23.70
CA ARG A 416 -1.16 1.36 23.47
C ARG A 416 -0.85 0.24 24.44
N SER A 417 0.02 0.46 25.43
CA SER A 417 0.47 -0.59 26.36
C SER A 417 0.91 -1.86 25.61
N GLN A 418 1.72 -1.70 24.60
CA GLN A 418 2.13 -2.80 23.70
C GLN A 418 3.58 -3.19 23.94
N GLU A 419 3.91 -3.40 25.20
CA GLU A 419 5.18 -4.02 25.56
C GLU A 419 5.32 -5.37 24.88
N GLY A 420 6.51 -5.70 24.43
CA GLY A 420 6.76 -6.94 23.70
C GLY A 420 6.33 -6.94 22.22
N PHE A 421 5.91 -5.81 21.69
CA PHE A 421 5.82 -5.58 20.27
C PHE A 421 7.23 -5.47 19.71
N ASN A 422 7.77 -6.61 19.41
CA ASN A 422 9.08 -6.78 18.81
C ASN A 422 8.94 -7.12 17.32
N ASP A 423 9.82 -7.93 16.80
CA ASP A 423 9.79 -8.38 15.42
C ASP A 423 8.47 -9.06 15.02
N VAL A 424 7.71 -9.59 15.96
CA VAL A 424 6.39 -10.20 15.73
C VAL A 424 5.37 -9.18 15.23
N GLY A 425 5.47 -7.92 15.65
CA GLY A 425 4.58 -6.86 15.19
C GLY A 425 4.58 -6.66 13.67
N TRP A 426 5.60 -7.10 12.98
CA TRP A 426 5.70 -7.08 11.52
C TRP A 426 4.92 -8.21 10.84
N GLN A 427 4.41 -9.17 11.57
CA GLN A 427 4.01 -10.47 11.06
C GLN A 427 2.60 -10.88 11.39
N ILE A 428 1.72 -9.93 11.52
CA ILE A 428 0.33 -10.21 11.90
C ILE A 428 -0.51 -10.70 10.74
N TRP A 429 0.07 -10.77 9.60
CA TRP A 429 -0.59 -11.30 8.42
C TRP A 429 -0.59 -12.83 8.45
N PRO A 430 -1.71 -13.46 8.04
CA PRO A 430 -1.85 -14.91 8.08
C PRO A 430 -0.84 -15.63 7.18
N ASP A 431 -0.36 -14.97 6.13
CA ASP A 431 0.51 -15.55 5.11
C ASP A 431 1.87 -14.87 5.04
N ASN A 432 2.84 -15.48 4.35
CA ASN A 432 4.09 -14.86 3.99
C ASN A 432 3.83 -13.61 3.14
N TYR A 433 4.68 -12.58 3.29
CA TYR A 433 4.64 -11.42 2.42
C TYR A 433 4.97 -11.85 1.01
N SER A 434 4.02 -11.68 0.10
CA SER A 434 4.14 -12.17 -1.25
C SER A 434 3.41 -11.29 -2.27
N ARG A 435 3.87 -11.39 -3.49
CA ARG A 435 3.20 -10.86 -4.66
C ARG A 435 3.22 -11.94 -5.73
N PHE A 436 2.07 -12.62 -5.91
CA PHE A 436 1.87 -13.70 -6.89
C PHE A 436 2.76 -14.93 -6.76
N LEU A 437 3.56 -15.05 -5.72
CA LEU A 437 4.37 -16.22 -5.38
C LEU A 437 4.13 -16.58 -3.91
N TYR A 438 3.73 -17.82 -3.64
CA TYR A 438 3.29 -18.26 -2.32
C TYR A 438 4.06 -19.48 -1.87
N GLN A 439 4.45 -19.54 -0.60
CA GLN A 439 5.00 -20.77 -0.01
C GLN A 439 3.86 -21.71 0.40
N ILE A 440 3.89 -22.93 -0.09
CA ILE A 440 2.90 -23.96 0.20
C ILE A 440 3.20 -24.57 1.57
N ASP A 441 2.19 -24.67 2.44
CA ASP A 441 2.28 -25.31 3.76
C ASP A 441 3.52 -24.87 4.56
N ALA A 442 3.79 -23.57 4.62
CA ALA A 442 5.03 -23.00 5.13
C ALA A 442 5.47 -23.58 6.49
N ASP A 443 4.57 -23.69 7.46
CA ASP A 443 4.91 -24.20 8.81
C ASP A 443 5.06 -25.71 8.89
N LYS A 444 4.53 -26.46 7.90
CA LYS A 444 4.74 -27.90 7.80
C LYS A 444 6.05 -28.26 7.14
N THR A 445 6.61 -27.35 6.34
CA THR A 445 7.76 -27.62 5.46
C THR A 445 9.02 -26.85 5.85
N SER A 446 8.92 -25.87 6.73
CA SER A 446 10.03 -25.04 7.19
C SER A 446 9.75 -24.42 8.55
N VAL A 447 10.75 -23.80 9.15
CA VAL A 447 10.62 -23.06 10.42
C VAL A 447 10.86 -21.57 10.21
N PRO A 448 10.08 -20.70 10.88
CA PRO A 448 10.30 -19.27 10.85
C PRO A 448 11.49 -18.90 11.74
N LEU A 449 12.26 -17.91 11.30
CA LEU A 449 13.42 -17.40 12.01
C LEU A 449 13.34 -15.87 12.12
N TRP A 450 13.69 -15.36 13.28
CA TRP A 450 13.85 -13.93 13.54
C TRP A 450 15.30 -13.65 13.91
N ARG A 451 15.82 -12.51 13.46
CA ARG A 451 17.17 -12.05 13.82
C ARG A 451 18.25 -13.07 13.51
N VAL A 452 18.29 -13.50 12.26
CA VAL A 452 19.34 -14.41 11.79
C VAL A 452 20.72 -13.78 12.01
N GLY A 453 21.55 -14.44 12.79
CA GLY A 453 22.86 -13.94 13.19
C GLY A 453 22.89 -13.14 14.51
N GLY A 454 21.76 -13.03 15.23
CA GLY A 454 21.67 -12.39 16.54
C GLY A 454 20.83 -11.09 16.56
N PRO A 455 20.90 -10.34 17.66
CA PRO A 455 20.14 -9.09 17.80
C PRO A 455 20.42 -8.10 16.66
N ILE A 456 19.40 -7.34 16.27
CA ILE A 456 19.55 -6.32 15.22
C ILE A 456 20.44 -5.20 15.72
N THR A 457 21.42 -4.82 14.91
CA THR A 457 22.35 -3.71 15.11
C THR A 457 22.33 -2.79 13.91
N LYS A 458 23.00 -1.64 13.96
CA LYS A 458 23.14 -0.71 12.84
C LYS A 458 23.80 -1.34 11.61
N SER A 459 24.63 -2.37 11.80
CA SER A 459 25.36 -3.07 10.74
C SER A 459 24.69 -4.36 10.29
N SER A 460 23.56 -4.73 10.84
CA SER A 460 22.84 -5.94 10.41
C SER A 460 22.37 -5.78 8.96
N PRO A 461 22.58 -6.80 8.10
CA PRO A 461 22.05 -6.79 6.73
C PRO A 461 20.53 -6.69 6.70
N ILE A 462 19.97 -6.16 5.63
CA ILE A 462 18.52 -5.98 5.46
C ILE A 462 17.73 -7.29 5.57
N TYR A 463 18.33 -8.42 5.25
CA TYR A 463 17.72 -9.74 5.33
C TYR A 463 17.76 -10.37 6.74
N ALA A 464 18.45 -9.75 7.70
CA ALA A 464 18.72 -10.37 9.00
C ALA A 464 17.49 -10.46 9.91
N ARG A 465 16.43 -9.66 9.68
CA ARG A 465 15.29 -9.61 10.58
C ARG A 465 14.39 -10.84 10.50
N PHE A 466 14.02 -11.26 9.31
CA PHE A 466 13.10 -12.38 9.07
C PHE A 466 13.64 -13.33 8.02
N ALA A 467 13.42 -14.63 8.24
CA ALA A 467 13.78 -15.70 7.32
C ALA A 467 12.97 -16.95 7.62
N ARG A 468 13.14 -17.96 6.78
CA ARG A 468 12.73 -19.35 7.06
C ARG A 468 13.89 -20.29 6.78
N GLY A 469 13.93 -21.39 7.53
CA GLY A 469 14.98 -22.41 7.38
C GLY A 469 14.40 -23.82 7.28
N PHE A 470 15.24 -24.74 6.83
CA PHE A 470 15.02 -26.15 7.04
C PHE A 470 15.14 -26.47 8.55
N GLU A 471 14.58 -27.59 8.96
CA GLU A 471 14.73 -28.21 10.27
C GLU A 471 14.74 -29.71 10.04
N HIS A 472 15.91 -30.24 9.65
CA HIS A 472 16.10 -31.66 9.31
C HIS A 472 15.62 -32.59 10.41
N ALA A 473 15.94 -32.28 11.66
CA ALA A 473 15.54 -33.07 12.83
C ALA A 473 14.02 -33.26 12.96
N SER A 474 13.21 -32.43 12.34
CA SER A 474 11.73 -32.55 12.30
C SER A 474 11.19 -32.94 10.92
N GLY A 475 12.07 -33.33 9.98
CA GLY A 475 11.71 -33.73 8.62
C GLY A 475 11.26 -32.58 7.72
N LYS A 476 11.68 -31.33 8.01
CA LYS A 476 11.38 -30.16 7.21
C LYS A 476 12.56 -29.85 6.28
N ASP A 477 12.69 -30.65 5.24
CA ASP A 477 13.82 -30.66 4.32
C ASP A 477 13.49 -30.05 2.95
N ALA A 478 12.32 -29.46 2.79
CA ALA A 478 11.96 -28.83 1.52
C ALA A 478 10.95 -27.72 1.70
N MET A 479 11.10 -26.62 0.94
CA MET A 479 10.13 -25.55 0.80
C MET A 479 9.57 -25.57 -0.61
N TYR A 480 8.26 -25.42 -0.74
CA TYR A 480 7.56 -25.48 -2.02
C TYR A 480 6.87 -24.15 -2.30
N PHE A 481 6.97 -23.65 -3.53
CA PHE A 481 6.43 -22.37 -3.94
C PHE A 481 5.53 -22.52 -5.16
N LYS A 482 4.41 -21.82 -5.13
CA LYS A 482 3.43 -21.80 -6.20
C LYS A 482 3.24 -20.37 -6.70
N LEU A 483 3.31 -20.17 -8.01
CA LEU A 483 2.89 -18.93 -8.66
C LEU A 483 1.36 -18.87 -8.72
N HIS A 484 0.81 -17.66 -8.78
CA HIS A 484 -0.61 -17.46 -8.98
C HIS A 484 -1.05 -18.11 -10.30
N ASP A 485 -2.19 -18.83 -10.33
CA ASP A 485 -2.68 -19.62 -11.48
C ASP A 485 -2.77 -18.81 -12.79
N ARG A 486 -3.00 -17.49 -12.70
CA ARG A 486 -3.05 -16.58 -13.85
C ARG A 486 -1.72 -15.92 -14.20
N PHE A 487 -0.64 -16.20 -13.47
CA PHE A 487 0.66 -15.63 -13.79
C PHE A 487 1.19 -16.19 -15.11
N PHE A 488 1.10 -17.48 -15.34
CA PHE A 488 1.29 -18.10 -16.64
C PHE A 488 -0.02 -18.71 -17.16
N LYS A 489 -0.29 -18.57 -18.46
CA LYS A 489 -1.59 -18.95 -19.06
C LYS A 489 -1.56 -20.25 -19.82
N ASP A 490 -0.38 -20.73 -20.21
CA ASP A 490 -0.19 -21.91 -21.03
C ASP A 490 0.94 -22.80 -20.52
N ASP A 491 1.04 -24.01 -21.05
CA ASP A 491 2.02 -25.03 -20.68
C ASP A 491 3.27 -24.99 -21.58
N LYS A 492 3.51 -23.90 -22.29
CA LYS A 492 4.70 -23.75 -23.12
C LYS A 492 5.92 -23.41 -22.28
N ALA A 493 7.08 -23.85 -22.73
CA ALA A 493 8.35 -23.45 -22.16
C ALA A 493 8.56 -21.93 -22.25
N LYS A 494 9.07 -21.33 -21.21
CA LYS A 494 9.23 -19.88 -21.03
C LYS A 494 10.62 -19.55 -20.53
N VAL A 495 11.06 -18.34 -20.83
CA VAL A 495 12.22 -17.74 -20.17
C VAL A 495 11.76 -17.15 -18.84
N VAL A 496 12.36 -17.64 -17.75
CA VAL A 496 12.06 -17.20 -16.39
C VAL A 496 13.38 -16.94 -15.67
N THR A 497 13.50 -15.81 -15.02
CA THR A 497 14.64 -15.50 -14.15
C THR A 497 14.21 -15.64 -12.70
N ILE A 498 14.97 -16.42 -11.93
CA ILE A 498 14.75 -16.61 -10.49
C ILE A 498 15.92 -15.98 -9.74
N HIS A 499 15.60 -15.18 -8.72
CA HIS A 499 16.54 -14.62 -7.77
C HIS A 499 16.22 -15.15 -6.38
N LEU A 500 17.23 -15.66 -5.67
CA LEU A 500 17.11 -16.23 -4.34
C LEU A 500 18.18 -15.66 -3.43
N VAL A 501 17.79 -15.34 -2.18
CA VAL A 501 18.72 -14.88 -1.12
C VAL A 501 18.73 -15.90 0.01
N TRP A 502 19.93 -16.33 0.45
CA TRP A 502 20.11 -17.27 1.54
C TRP A 502 21.25 -16.86 2.48
N TYR A 503 21.25 -17.39 3.69
CA TYR A 503 22.31 -17.20 4.67
C TYR A 503 23.23 -18.42 4.67
N ASP A 504 24.50 -18.23 4.34
CA ASP A 504 25.53 -19.26 4.33
C ASP A 504 26.04 -19.52 5.76
N GLY A 505 25.25 -20.24 6.52
CA GLY A 505 25.46 -20.45 7.96
C GLY A 505 26.40 -21.59 8.31
N ARG A 506 26.60 -22.57 7.41
CA ARG A 506 27.31 -23.82 7.72
C ARG A 506 28.17 -24.29 6.56
N GLU A 507 29.45 -24.54 6.84
CA GLU A 507 30.37 -25.13 5.88
C GLU A 507 29.95 -26.55 5.50
N GLY A 508 29.93 -26.84 4.21
CA GLY A 508 29.60 -28.14 3.65
C GLY A 508 28.11 -28.47 3.64
N SER A 509 27.19 -27.56 4.07
CA SER A 509 25.76 -27.80 3.88
C SER A 509 25.40 -27.80 2.39
N THR A 510 24.45 -28.66 1.99
CA THR A 510 24.09 -28.82 0.58
C THR A 510 22.59 -28.76 0.38
N TRP A 511 22.17 -27.97 -0.63
CA TRP A 511 20.78 -27.86 -1.03
C TRP A 511 20.66 -27.54 -2.52
N LYS A 512 19.42 -27.65 -3.06
CA LYS A 512 19.12 -27.41 -4.47
C LYS A 512 17.90 -26.52 -4.64
N LEU A 513 17.94 -25.69 -5.69
CA LEU A 513 16.74 -25.05 -6.22
C LEU A 513 16.25 -25.85 -7.42
N LEU A 514 15.01 -26.29 -7.35
CA LEU A 514 14.32 -27.05 -8.39
C LEU A 514 13.20 -26.20 -9.01
N TYR A 515 12.82 -26.51 -10.26
CA TYR A 515 11.74 -25.82 -10.97
C TYR A 515 10.92 -26.79 -11.84
N ASP A 516 9.67 -26.42 -12.06
CA ASP A 516 8.75 -27.13 -12.97
C ASP A 516 9.08 -26.79 -14.42
N ALA A 517 9.56 -27.80 -15.16
CA ALA A 517 9.84 -27.73 -16.59
C ALA A 517 8.81 -28.52 -17.42
N GLY A 518 7.68 -28.94 -16.82
CA GLY A 518 6.65 -29.75 -17.46
C GLY A 518 6.98 -31.26 -17.51
N ASP A 519 8.11 -31.66 -16.97
CA ASP A 519 8.50 -33.06 -16.83
C ASP A 519 7.92 -33.66 -15.52
N PRO A 520 7.74 -34.98 -15.40
CA PRO A 520 7.28 -35.60 -14.17
C PRO A 520 8.18 -35.35 -12.96
N VAL A 521 9.45 -35.01 -13.20
CA VAL A 521 10.45 -34.71 -12.18
C VAL A 521 10.93 -33.27 -12.37
N MET A 522 10.89 -32.49 -11.30
CA MET A 522 11.40 -31.12 -11.33
C MET A 522 12.89 -31.09 -11.70
N LYS A 523 13.29 -30.16 -12.55
CA LYS A 523 14.68 -29.95 -12.95
C LYS A 523 15.43 -29.14 -11.92
N THR A 524 16.72 -29.42 -11.77
CA THR A 524 17.63 -28.62 -10.93
C THR A 524 18.06 -27.37 -11.67
N ALA A 525 17.72 -26.20 -11.13
CA ALA A 525 18.22 -24.91 -11.62
C ALA A 525 19.68 -24.70 -11.20
N PHE A 526 19.99 -24.94 -9.94
CA PHE A 526 21.35 -24.98 -9.40
C PHE A 526 21.41 -25.69 -8.05
N SER A 527 22.64 -26.03 -7.64
CA SER A 527 22.94 -26.57 -6.32
C SER A 527 23.93 -25.65 -5.61
N VAL A 528 23.90 -25.66 -4.29
CA VAL A 528 24.83 -24.89 -3.44
C VAL A 528 25.48 -25.85 -2.45
N THR A 529 26.77 -25.65 -2.24
CA THR A 529 27.52 -26.19 -1.10
C THR A 529 27.98 -25.01 -0.27
N GLY A 530 27.56 -24.94 0.97
CA GLY A 530 27.86 -23.85 1.89
C GLY A 530 29.35 -23.76 2.21
N ALA A 531 29.87 -22.56 2.27
CA ALA A 531 31.23 -22.26 2.71
C ALA A 531 31.31 -21.82 4.18
N GLY A 532 30.18 -21.69 4.87
CA GLY A 532 30.09 -21.29 6.28
C GLY A 532 30.51 -19.85 6.54
N THR A 533 30.33 -18.97 5.57
CA THR A 533 30.81 -17.58 5.62
C THR A 533 30.11 -16.71 6.66
N LYS A 534 28.98 -17.15 7.20
CA LYS A 534 28.11 -16.39 8.10
C LYS A 534 27.60 -15.08 7.46
N LYS A 535 27.40 -15.10 6.14
CA LYS A 535 26.91 -13.96 5.36
C LYS A 535 25.68 -14.34 4.54
N TRP A 536 24.93 -13.31 4.18
CA TRP A 536 23.89 -13.44 3.19
C TRP A 536 24.50 -13.46 1.79
N HIS A 537 24.03 -14.38 0.98
CA HIS A 537 24.38 -14.56 -0.42
C HIS A 537 23.12 -14.48 -1.27
N ASP A 538 23.31 -14.17 -2.54
CA ASP A 538 22.23 -14.22 -3.51
C ASP A 538 22.70 -14.87 -4.82
N LYS A 539 21.76 -15.36 -5.59
CA LYS A 539 21.99 -15.89 -6.92
C LYS A 539 20.79 -15.65 -7.81
N THR A 540 21.09 -15.20 -9.02
CA THR A 540 20.14 -15.09 -10.11
C THR A 540 20.43 -16.17 -11.15
N VAL A 541 19.41 -16.88 -11.61
CA VAL A 541 19.48 -17.88 -12.67
C VAL A 541 18.39 -17.64 -13.70
N THR A 542 18.72 -17.73 -14.97
CA THR A 542 17.75 -17.68 -16.07
C THR A 542 17.51 -19.09 -16.60
N LEU A 543 16.25 -19.50 -16.61
CA LEU A 543 15.75 -20.77 -17.12
C LEU A 543 15.10 -20.51 -18.47
N THR A 544 15.36 -21.38 -19.46
CA THR A 544 14.82 -21.21 -20.82
C THR A 544 13.71 -22.21 -21.17
N ASP A 545 13.47 -23.16 -20.29
CA ASP A 545 12.53 -24.25 -20.48
C ASP A 545 11.54 -24.42 -19.32
N ALA A 546 11.36 -23.35 -18.51
CA ALA A 546 10.41 -23.35 -17.40
C ALA A 546 8.97 -23.42 -17.90
N VAL A 547 8.14 -24.30 -17.35
CA VAL A 547 6.70 -24.39 -17.65
C VAL A 547 5.85 -23.73 -16.57
N MET A 548 6.17 -23.99 -15.31
CA MET A 548 5.56 -23.31 -14.14
C MET A 548 4.02 -23.44 -14.13
N ARG A 549 3.52 -24.67 -14.18
CA ARG A 549 2.09 -24.99 -14.19
C ARG A 549 1.70 -25.93 -13.07
N HIS A 550 2.40 -25.79 -11.94
CA HIS A 550 2.14 -26.55 -10.72
C HIS A 550 2.38 -28.04 -10.86
N GLY A 551 3.30 -28.43 -11.77
CA GLY A 551 3.65 -29.83 -12.04
C GLY A 551 4.56 -30.45 -10.99
N GLY A 552 5.15 -29.66 -10.12
CA GLY A 552 6.08 -30.15 -9.09
C GLY A 552 5.40 -30.75 -7.86
N THR A 553 6.23 -31.24 -6.94
CA THR A 553 5.79 -31.82 -5.66
C THR A 553 4.86 -30.86 -4.92
N ARG A 554 3.74 -31.35 -4.40
CA ARG A 554 2.67 -30.56 -3.76
C ARG A 554 2.01 -29.51 -4.67
N GLY A 555 2.12 -29.64 -5.97
CA GLY A 555 1.61 -28.62 -6.90
C GLY A 555 2.47 -27.35 -6.93
N SER A 556 3.77 -27.49 -6.71
CA SER A 556 4.71 -26.38 -6.75
C SER A 556 5.25 -26.09 -8.16
N ASP A 557 5.70 -24.86 -8.36
CA ASP A 557 6.47 -24.42 -9.53
C ASP A 557 7.97 -24.36 -9.24
N ILE A 558 8.31 -24.09 -7.97
CA ILE A 558 9.70 -23.98 -7.49
C ILE A 558 9.79 -24.72 -6.15
N ALA A 559 10.93 -25.37 -5.91
CA ALA A 559 11.22 -25.99 -4.63
C ALA A 559 12.67 -25.74 -4.21
N LEU A 560 12.86 -25.50 -2.93
CA LEU A 560 14.16 -25.57 -2.26
C LEU A 560 14.23 -26.89 -1.52
N VAL A 561 15.25 -27.69 -1.76
CA VAL A 561 15.37 -29.05 -1.21
C VAL A 561 16.72 -29.21 -0.53
N ASN A 562 16.68 -29.56 0.74
CA ASN A 562 17.84 -30.00 1.49
C ASN A 562 18.39 -31.32 0.91
N THR A 563 19.71 -31.49 0.85
CA THR A 563 20.34 -32.67 0.32
C THR A 563 21.32 -33.31 1.32
N ASP A 564 21.36 -32.78 2.54
CA ASP A 564 22.11 -33.37 3.66
C ASP A 564 21.30 -33.25 4.98
N ASP A 565 21.95 -33.34 6.12
CA ASP A 565 21.35 -33.33 7.47
C ASP A 565 21.43 -31.91 8.14
N ARG A 566 21.80 -30.87 7.40
CA ARG A 566 22.00 -29.52 7.93
C ARG A 566 20.87 -28.58 7.54
N ASP A 567 20.67 -27.56 8.36
CA ASP A 567 19.61 -26.58 8.15
C ASP A 567 20.16 -25.36 7.42
N ASP A 568 19.57 -25.02 6.29
CA ASP A 568 19.85 -23.80 5.52
C ASP A 568 18.73 -22.79 5.68
N ILE A 569 19.06 -21.50 5.50
CA ILE A 569 18.19 -20.37 5.83
C ILE A 569 18.01 -19.47 4.59
N PHE A 570 16.76 -19.08 4.30
CA PHE A 570 16.39 -18.32 3.12
C PHE A 570 15.55 -17.11 3.50
N SER A 571 15.71 -15.98 2.78
CA SER A 571 15.02 -14.72 3.07
C SER A 571 13.96 -14.36 2.04
N ILE A 572 14.29 -14.35 0.76
CA ILE A 572 13.37 -13.95 -0.31
C ILE A 572 13.62 -14.77 -1.57
N LEU A 573 12.53 -15.09 -2.25
CA LEU A 573 12.51 -15.68 -3.58
C LEU A 573 11.76 -14.75 -4.52
N GLU A 574 12.37 -14.39 -5.64
CA GLU A 574 11.78 -13.54 -6.66
C GLU A 574 11.75 -14.28 -8.01
N VAL A 575 10.72 -14.00 -8.79
CA VAL A 575 10.55 -14.53 -10.14
C VAL A 575 10.29 -13.37 -11.09
N HIS A 576 11.02 -13.36 -12.20
CA HIS A 576 10.80 -12.41 -13.29
C HIS A 576 10.50 -13.15 -14.59
N ARG A 577 9.61 -12.58 -15.38
CA ARG A 577 9.34 -13.01 -16.76
C ARG A 577 9.19 -11.80 -17.68
N ASP A 578 9.58 -11.96 -18.93
CA ASP A 578 9.19 -11.03 -19.97
C ASP A 578 7.73 -11.27 -20.39
N LEU A 579 7.00 -10.22 -20.68
CA LEU A 579 5.71 -10.32 -21.34
C LEU A 579 5.92 -10.44 -22.85
N PRO A 580 5.10 -11.24 -23.56
CA PRO A 580 5.19 -11.38 -24.99
C PRO A 580 4.90 -10.08 -25.75
#